data_1a4a9a1d14cd8dc96c1735e45095ddca
#
_entry.id   1a4a9a1d14cd8dc96c1735e45095ddca
#
_cell.length_a   1.000
_cell.length_b   1.000
_cell.length_c   1.000
_cell.angle_alpha   90.00
_cell.angle_beta   90.00
_cell.angle_gamma   90.00
#
_symmetry.space_group_name_H-M   'P 1'
#
loop_
_entity.id
_entity.type
_entity.pdbx_description
1 polymer ?
#
loop_
_entity_poly.entity_id
_entity_poly.type
_entity_poly.pdbx_seq_one_letter_code
_entity_poly.pdbx_strand_id
1 'polypeptide(L)'
;MAKKRSKFLMIWVITAVVCLFLFLKYASPKIFQVLMAKDHTMPTPSTLMMWYMIMGILAGLVYATTSNQKFADFLGFLLPGGGPTIKILLQKVLFIGFPVIVGWFVYSWSIPGAASPVELRIQHPTLPQEFEKLENPFRQTDAETQRKCIEEGKILFQTYCRPCHGSKADGNGPFSNSFRLRPINFQDPGTIATVVDNYVFWRIKEGGPGLPSESTPWDSAMPSWKDDLKDDEIWKIIMGEYDTAGVMPRQTEKLE
;
A
#
# COMPACT_ATOMS: atom_id res chain seq x y z
N MET A 1 29.09 -43.76 16.42
CA MET A 1 28.85 -42.45 17.09
C MET A 1 27.54 -41.86 16.57
N ALA A 2 26.48 -41.95 17.34
CA ALA A 2 25.18 -41.35 16.97
C ALA A 2 25.31 -39.82 17.07
N LYS A 3 25.34 -39.14 15.93
CA LYS A 3 25.39 -37.69 15.84
C LYS A 3 24.11 -37.12 16.48
N LYS A 4 24.26 -36.34 17.57
CA LYS A 4 23.21 -35.72 18.35
C LYS A 4 22.23 -35.00 17.39
N ARG A 5 20.96 -35.47 17.27
CA ARG A 5 19.93 -34.88 16.43
C ARG A 5 19.76 -33.42 16.80
N SER A 6 19.90 -32.53 15.84
CA SER A 6 19.65 -31.11 16.03
C SER A 6 18.14 -30.88 16.12
N LYS A 7 17.57 -30.95 17.34
CA LYS A 7 16.16 -30.71 17.60
C LYS A 7 15.70 -29.26 17.34
N PHE A 8 16.61 -28.44 16.80
CA PHE A 8 16.42 -26.98 16.72
C PHE A 8 16.31 -26.44 15.30
N LEU A 9 16.41 -27.27 14.24
CA LEU A 9 16.42 -26.78 12.86
C LEU A 9 15.17 -25.95 12.54
N MET A 10 14.00 -26.45 12.91
CA MET A 10 12.74 -25.76 12.65
C MET A 10 12.63 -24.45 13.44
N ILE A 11 13.10 -24.44 14.69
CA ILE A 11 13.15 -23.22 15.50
C ILE A 11 14.05 -22.18 14.82
N TRP A 12 15.21 -22.58 14.31
CA TRP A 12 16.10 -21.69 13.57
C TRP A 12 15.47 -21.12 12.30
N VAL A 13 14.76 -21.94 11.52
CA VAL A 13 14.05 -21.49 10.31
C VAL A 13 12.95 -20.49 10.69
N ILE A 14 12.13 -20.81 11.69
CA ILE A 14 11.07 -19.90 12.15
C ILE A 14 11.67 -18.59 12.66
N THR A 15 12.72 -18.66 13.48
CA THR A 15 13.39 -17.46 14.00
C THR A 15 13.95 -16.60 12.87
N ALA A 16 14.58 -17.20 11.86
CA ALA A 16 15.09 -16.48 10.70
C ALA A 16 13.98 -15.76 9.91
N VAL A 17 12.83 -16.43 9.69
CA VAL A 17 11.67 -15.85 9.01
C VAL A 17 11.07 -14.69 9.83
N VAL A 18 10.95 -14.86 11.15
CA VAL A 18 10.46 -13.79 12.05
C VAL A 18 11.43 -12.61 12.05
N CYS A 19 12.74 -12.86 12.14
CA CYS A 19 13.75 -11.80 12.06
C CYS A 19 13.69 -11.06 10.72
N LEU A 20 13.51 -11.78 9.60
CA LEU A 20 13.32 -11.18 8.28
C LEU A 20 12.09 -10.27 8.26
N PHE A 21 10.97 -10.71 8.80
CA PHE A 21 9.75 -9.91 8.90
C PHE A 21 9.98 -8.62 9.71
N LEU A 22 10.57 -8.75 10.90
CA LEU A 22 10.86 -7.60 11.76
C LEU A 22 11.84 -6.63 11.09
N PHE A 23 12.84 -7.15 10.41
CA PHE A 23 13.79 -6.36 9.63
C PHE A 23 13.08 -5.56 8.54
N LEU A 24 12.28 -6.24 7.70
CA LEU A 24 11.55 -5.60 6.59
C LEU A 24 10.53 -4.56 7.07
N LYS A 25 9.88 -4.82 8.21
CA LYS A 25 8.82 -3.94 8.74
C LYS A 25 9.36 -2.73 9.49
N TYR A 26 10.43 -2.88 10.25
CA TYR A 26 10.88 -1.86 11.19
C TYR A 26 12.29 -1.31 10.90
N ALA A 27 13.22 -2.16 10.47
CA ALA A 27 14.60 -1.74 10.27
C ALA A 27 14.82 -1.18 8.86
N SER A 28 14.31 -1.82 7.82
CA SER A 28 14.54 -1.38 6.44
C SER A 28 13.98 0.02 6.16
N PRO A 29 12.77 0.41 6.64
CA PRO A 29 12.28 1.78 6.45
C PRO A 29 13.20 2.85 7.05
N LYS A 30 13.75 2.59 8.25
CA LYS A 30 14.69 3.50 8.91
C LYS A 30 16.02 3.59 8.17
N ILE A 31 16.53 2.46 7.69
CA ILE A 31 17.77 2.41 6.90
C ILE A 31 17.59 3.22 5.61
N PHE A 32 16.48 3.03 4.90
CA PHE A 32 16.18 3.78 3.68
C PHE A 32 16.01 5.27 3.95
N GLN A 33 15.37 5.65 5.04
CA GLN A 33 15.26 7.05 5.46
C GLN A 33 16.64 7.70 5.58
N VAL A 34 17.57 7.04 6.28
CA VAL A 34 18.94 7.56 6.46
C VAL A 34 19.70 7.60 5.14
N LEU A 35 19.63 6.53 4.32
CA LEU A 35 20.36 6.46 3.05
C LEU A 35 19.86 7.46 2.02
N MET A 36 18.56 7.74 2.02
CA MET A 36 17.93 8.67 1.06
C MET A 36 17.84 10.10 1.60
N ALA A 37 18.38 10.35 2.81
CA ALA A 37 18.31 11.65 3.49
C ALA A 37 16.87 12.24 3.51
N LYS A 38 15.87 11.40 3.78
CA LYS A 38 14.46 11.79 3.87
C LYS A 38 14.09 12.15 5.31
N ASP A 39 13.19 13.10 5.47
CA ASP A 39 12.71 13.55 6.79
C ASP A 39 11.75 12.56 7.47
N HIS A 40 11.21 11.61 6.69
CA HIS A 40 10.25 10.59 7.17
C HIS A 40 10.61 9.18 6.71
N THR A 41 10.09 8.18 7.42
CA THR A 41 10.29 6.77 7.08
C THR A 41 9.36 6.35 5.93
N MET A 42 9.91 5.83 4.85
CA MET A 42 9.13 5.21 3.79
C MET A 42 8.79 3.76 4.17
N PRO A 43 7.53 3.40 4.41
CA PRO A 43 7.16 2.03 4.76
C PRO A 43 7.45 1.09 3.60
N THR A 44 7.93 -0.12 3.92
CA THR A 44 8.11 -1.15 2.89
C THR A 44 6.75 -1.55 2.31
N PRO A 45 6.55 -1.48 0.98
CA PRO A 45 5.29 -1.89 0.35
C PRO A 45 4.89 -3.32 0.76
N SER A 46 3.62 -3.53 1.06
CA SER A 46 3.11 -4.83 1.54
C SER A 46 3.35 -5.97 0.54
N THR A 47 3.22 -5.70 -0.74
CA THR A 47 3.52 -6.65 -1.82
C THR A 47 4.99 -7.06 -1.84
N LEU A 48 5.90 -6.10 -1.70
CA LEU A 48 7.34 -6.37 -1.65
C LEU A 48 7.70 -7.18 -0.40
N MET A 49 7.13 -6.82 0.75
CA MET A 49 7.30 -7.58 1.99
C MET A 49 6.79 -9.01 1.84
N MET A 50 5.63 -9.22 1.21
CA MET A 50 5.07 -10.55 0.93
C MET A 50 6.04 -11.39 0.07
N TRP A 51 6.58 -10.83 -1.00
CA TRP A 51 7.53 -11.54 -1.87
C TRP A 51 8.81 -11.95 -1.13
N TYR A 52 9.39 -11.05 -0.33
CA TYR A 52 10.56 -11.39 0.49
C TYR A 52 10.25 -12.46 1.54
N MET A 53 9.07 -12.43 2.14
CA MET A 53 8.64 -13.47 3.09
C MET A 53 8.48 -14.82 2.40
N ILE A 54 7.86 -14.88 1.21
CA ILE A 54 7.74 -16.12 0.41
C ILE A 54 9.13 -16.65 0.07
N MET A 55 10.03 -15.78 -0.41
CA MET A 55 11.40 -16.18 -0.73
C MET A 55 12.15 -16.71 0.51
N GLY A 56 12.00 -16.06 1.66
CA GLY A 56 12.61 -16.49 2.93
C GLY A 56 12.09 -17.86 3.38
N ILE A 57 10.78 -18.10 3.29
CA ILE A 57 10.16 -19.39 3.61
C ILE A 57 10.67 -20.48 2.64
N LEU A 58 10.68 -20.21 1.33
CA LEU A 58 11.18 -21.14 0.32
C LEU A 58 12.66 -21.47 0.54
N ALA A 59 13.50 -20.48 0.83
CA ALA A 59 14.91 -20.69 1.15
C ALA A 59 15.08 -21.58 2.40
N GLY A 60 14.26 -21.36 3.43
CA GLY A 60 14.24 -22.19 4.63
C GLY A 60 13.83 -23.64 4.36
N LEU A 61 12.82 -23.84 3.51
CA LEU A 61 12.39 -25.18 3.07
C LEU A 61 13.46 -25.87 2.24
N VAL A 62 14.07 -25.18 1.26
CA VAL A 62 15.18 -25.71 0.46
C VAL A 62 16.33 -26.10 1.38
N TYR A 63 16.71 -25.24 2.33
CA TYR A 63 17.76 -25.57 3.30
C TYR A 63 17.43 -26.81 4.15
N ALA A 64 16.17 -26.95 4.59
CA ALA A 64 15.72 -28.11 5.36
C ALA A 64 15.76 -29.41 4.52
N THR A 65 15.60 -29.33 3.20
CA THR A 65 15.60 -30.49 2.29
C THR A 65 16.96 -30.83 1.71
N THR A 66 18.02 -30.05 1.98
CA THR A 66 19.38 -30.30 1.41
C THR A 66 20.01 -31.60 1.87
N SER A 67 19.54 -32.24 2.92
CA SER A 67 20.00 -33.57 3.34
C SER A 67 18.90 -34.36 4.02
N ASN A 68 18.92 -35.70 3.85
CA ASN A 68 17.93 -36.57 4.52
C ASN A 68 17.92 -36.40 6.04
N GLN A 69 19.07 -36.07 6.64
CA GLN A 69 19.14 -35.84 8.09
C GLN A 69 18.45 -34.53 8.51
N LYS A 70 18.68 -33.42 7.76
CA LYS A 70 18.02 -32.14 8.04
C LYS A 70 16.51 -32.26 7.83
N PHE A 71 16.10 -32.97 6.78
CA PHE A 71 14.70 -33.23 6.50
C PHE A 71 14.02 -34.04 7.60
N ALA A 72 14.68 -35.10 8.09
CA ALA A 72 14.19 -35.87 9.22
C ALA A 72 14.12 -35.06 10.51
N ASP A 73 15.08 -34.18 10.77
CA ASP A 73 15.09 -33.27 11.92
C ASP A 73 13.97 -32.22 11.83
N PHE A 74 13.70 -31.71 10.62
CA PHE A 74 12.62 -30.77 10.35
C PHE A 74 11.24 -31.44 10.51
N LEU A 75 11.05 -32.60 9.89
CA LEU A 75 9.81 -33.39 10.02
C LEU A 75 9.63 -33.99 11.41
N GLY A 76 10.70 -34.30 12.13
CA GLY A 76 10.65 -34.87 13.48
C GLY A 76 10.02 -33.92 14.51
N PHE A 77 9.93 -32.63 14.20
CA PHE A 77 9.14 -31.68 14.98
C PHE A 77 7.64 -31.75 14.65
N LEU A 78 7.31 -31.95 13.39
CA LEU A 78 5.93 -31.97 12.87
C LEU A 78 5.26 -33.34 13.07
N LEU A 79 6.03 -34.45 12.90
CA LEU A 79 5.49 -35.79 12.98
C LEU A 79 5.35 -36.25 14.45
N PRO A 80 4.26 -36.91 14.80
CA PRO A 80 4.05 -37.46 16.13
C PRO A 80 5.07 -38.55 16.41
N GLY A 81 6.14 -38.22 17.13
CA GLY A 81 7.07 -39.18 17.72
C GLY A 81 6.69 -39.42 19.18
N GLY A 82 6.83 -40.67 19.68
CA GLY A 82 6.51 -41.03 21.05
C GLY A 82 7.11 -40.05 22.08
N GLY A 83 6.32 -39.62 23.04
CA GLY A 83 6.69 -38.66 24.07
C GLY A 83 5.53 -38.41 25.03
N PRO A 84 5.70 -37.58 26.08
CA PRO A 84 4.65 -37.30 27.03
C PRO A 84 3.39 -36.74 26.34
N THR A 85 2.23 -37.07 26.83
CA THR A 85 0.90 -36.75 26.28
C THR A 85 0.75 -35.27 25.88
N ILE A 86 1.33 -34.36 26.68
CA ILE A 86 1.32 -32.92 26.46
C ILE A 86 2.02 -32.52 25.15
N LYS A 87 3.13 -33.21 24.79
CA LYS A 87 3.87 -32.96 23.56
C LYS A 87 3.06 -33.36 22.33
N ILE A 88 2.38 -34.54 22.41
CA ILE A 88 1.50 -35.03 21.35
C ILE A 88 0.31 -34.10 21.14
N LEU A 89 -0.26 -33.59 22.25
CA LEU A 89 -1.37 -32.64 22.20
C LEU A 89 -0.93 -31.32 21.54
N LEU A 90 0.21 -30.75 21.95
CA LEU A 90 0.77 -29.54 21.36
C LEU A 90 1.08 -29.71 19.86
N GLN A 91 1.61 -30.85 19.44
CA GLN A 91 1.86 -31.13 18.02
C GLN A 91 0.56 -31.20 17.21
N LYS A 92 -0.48 -31.84 17.73
CA LYS A 92 -1.80 -31.88 17.09
C LYS A 92 -2.45 -30.50 16.99
N VAL A 93 -2.38 -29.72 18.07
CA VAL A 93 -2.89 -28.34 18.09
C VAL A 93 -2.16 -27.47 17.07
N LEU A 94 -0.84 -27.56 16.98
CA LEU A 94 -0.06 -26.83 15.97
C LEU A 94 -0.35 -27.30 14.55
N PHE A 95 -0.45 -28.62 14.32
CA PHE A 95 -0.68 -29.19 13.00
C PHE A 95 -2.05 -28.85 12.42
N ILE A 96 -3.09 -28.81 13.28
CA ILE A 96 -4.45 -28.42 12.88
C ILE A 96 -4.64 -26.92 12.99
N GLY A 97 -4.18 -26.30 14.06
CA GLY A 97 -4.39 -24.89 14.34
C GLY A 97 -3.68 -23.97 13.37
N PHE A 98 -2.44 -24.31 12.95
CA PHE A 98 -1.69 -23.47 12.00
C PHE A 98 -2.39 -23.34 10.64
N PRO A 99 -2.80 -24.42 9.94
CA PRO A 99 -3.56 -24.29 8.70
C PRO A 99 -4.89 -23.55 8.87
N VAL A 100 -5.59 -23.77 9.99
CA VAL A 100 -6.85 -23.09 10.27
C VAL A 100 -6.63 -21.59 10.47
N ILE A 101 -5.61 -21.19 11.25
CA ILE A 101 -5.29 -19.78 11.47
C ILE A 101 -4.83 -19.11 10.17
N VAL A 102 -3.96 -19.77 9.38
CA VAL A 102 -3.51 -19.25 8.08
C VAL A 102 -4.69 -19.16 7.12
N GLY A 103 -5.52 -20.20 7.03
CA GLY A 103 -6.72 -20.20 6.19
C GLY A 103 -7.70 -19.11 6.58
N TRP A 104 -7.94 -18.91 7.88
CA TRP A 104 -8.75 -17.80 8.39
C TRP A 104 -8.15 -16.44 8.04
N PHE A 105 -6.84 -16.28 8.19
CA PHE A 105 -6.15 -15.03 7.87
C PHE A 105 -6.21 -14.73 6.37
N VAL A 106 -5.94 -15.73 5.52
CA VAL A 106 -6.04 -15.60 4.07
C VAL A 106 -7.50 -15.33 3.65
N TYR A 107 -8.44 -16.05 4.24
CA TYR A 107 -9.88 -15.85 3.99
C TYR A 107 -10.33 -14.44 4.36
N SER A 108 -10.03 -13.98 5.58
CA SER A 108 -10.41 -12.65 6.05
C SER A 108 -9.71 -11.53 5.27
N TRP A 109 -8.52 -11.79 4.74
CA TRP A 109 -7.79 -10.84 3.92
C TRP A 109 -8.21 -10.88 2.44
N SER A 110 -8.68 -12.02 1.96
CA SER A 110 -9.15 -12.22 0.58
C SER A 110 -10.62 -11.86 0.38
N ILE A 111 -11.43 -11.88 1.46
CA ILE A 111 -12.77 -11.31 1.37
C ILE A 111 -12.62 -9.80 1.44
N PRO A 112 -12.82 -9.08 0.32
CA PRO A 112 -13.09 -7.67 0.42
C PRO A 112 -14.29 -7.55 1.36
N GLY A 113 -14.15 -6.79 2.44
CA GLY A 113 -15.32 -6.34 3.21
C GLY A 113 -16.37 -5.93 2.19
N ALA A 114 -17.62 -6.23 2.45
CA ALA A 114 -18.72 -6.10 1.48
C ALA A 114 -18.50 -4.87 0.61
N ALA A 115 -18.01 -5.10 -0.63
CA ALA A 115 -17.70 -3.99 -1.52
C ALA A 115 -19.01 -3.28 -1.78
N SER A 116 -19.10 -2.01 -1.42
CA SER A 116 -20.26 -1.19 -1.77
C SER A 116 -20.56 -1.38 -3.25
N PRO A 117 -21.83 -1.46 -3.64
CA PRO A 117 -22.23 -1.46 -5.03
C PRO A 117 -21.47 -0.38 -5.81
N VAL A 118 -21.25 -0.62 -7.10
CA VAL A 118 -20.48 0.32 -7.96
C VAL A 118 -21.08 1.73 -7.88
N GLU A 119 -22.39 1.83 -7.77
CA GLU A 119 -23.14 3.09 -7.64
C GLU A 119 -22.76 3.84 -6.34
N LEU A 120 -22.54 3.15 -5.25
CA LEU A 120 -22.12 3.76 -3.97
C LEU A 120 -20.63 4.11 -3.95
N ARG A 121 -19.82 3.53 -4.84
CA ARG A 121 -18.41 3.91 -4.99
C ARG A 121 -18.22 5.25 -5.70
N ILE A 122 -19.25 5.72 -6.40
CA ILE A 122 -19.27 7.03 -7.09
C ILE A 122 -19.59 8.15 -6.08
N GLN A 123 -20.21 7.84 -4.94
CA GLN A 123 -20.40 8.83 -3.88
C GLN A 123 -19.06 9.10 -3.21
N HIS A 124 -18.52 10.29 -3.50
CA HIS A 124 -17.32 10.76 -2.83
C HIS A 124 -17.60 10.91 -1.33
N PRO A 125 -16.68 10.46 -0.46
CA PRO A 125 -16.81 10.70 0.96
C PRO A 125 -16.92 12.21 1.21
N THR A 126 -17.65 12.58 2.26
CA THR A 126 -17.78 13.97 2.68
C THR A 126 -16.39 14.55 2.91
N LEU A 127 -16.14 15.70 2.32
CA LEU A 127 -14.87 16.41 2.48
C LEU A 127 -14.72 16.81 3.97
N PRO A 128 -13.58 16.52 4.64
CA PRO A 128 -13.36 16.95 6.01
C PRO A 128 -13.43 18.48 6.13
N GLN A 129 -13.99 18.98 7.24
CA GLN A 129 -14.23 20.42 7.45
C GLN A 129 -12.99 21.30 7.28
N GLU A 130 -11.81 20.76 7.61
CA GLU A 130 -10.53 21.46 7.44
C GLU A 130 -10.17 21.77 5.98
N PHE A 131 -10.67 20.96 5.03
CA PHE A 131 -10.42 21.12 3.59
C PHE A 131 -11.59 21.84 2.88
N GLU A 132 -12.76 21.95 3.51
CA GLU A 132 -13.99 22.41 2.88
C GLU A 132 -13.88 23.85 2.35
N LYS A 133 -13.15 24.71 3.07
CA LYS A 133 -12.99 26.14 2.74
C LYS A 133 -11.71 26.48 1.99
N LEU A 134 -10.90 25.45 1.65
CA LEU A 134 -9.66 25.69 0.94
C LEU A 134 -9.96 26.02 -0.54
N GLU A 135 -9.31 27.04 -1.03
CA GLU A 135 -9.36 27.44 -2.43
C GLU A 135 -7.94 27.40 -3.01
N ASN A 136 -7.82 27.03 -4.29
CA ASN A 136 -6.53 27.05 -4.97
C ASN A 136 -6.08 28.51 -5.18
N PRO A 137 -5.01 28.96 -4.50
CA PRO A 137 -4.60 30.36 -4.56
C PRO A 137 -4.14 30.79 -5.96
N PHE A 138 -3.71 29.84 -6.79
CA PHE A 138 -3.18 30.14 -8.14
C PHE A 138 -4.28 30.30 -9.19
N ARG A 139 -5.54 29.88 -8.91
CA ARG A 139 -6.66 30.07 -9.85
C ARG A 139 -7.13 31.51 -9.97
N GLN A 140 -6.82 32.33 -8.99
CA GLN A 140 -7.23 33.75 -8.95
C GLN A 140 -6.10 34.70 -9.38
N THR A 141 -4.97 34.18 -9.83
CA THR A 141 -3.83 34.98 -10.31
C THR A 141 -4.01 35.38 -11.80
N ASP A 142 -3.11 36.23 -12.29
CA ASP A 142 -3.08 36.60 -13.71
C ASP A 142 -2.77 35.39 -14.62
N ALA A 143 -3.12 35.50 -15.91
CA ALA A 143 -3.01 34.40 -16.87
C ALA A 143 -1.56 33.91 -17.09
N GLU A 144 -0.57 34.80 -16.91
CA GLU A 144 0.85 34.42 -17.05
C GLU A 144 1.29 33.57 -15.89
N THR A 145 0.98 34.00 -14.65
CA THR A 145 1.24 33.25 -13.41
C THR A 145 0.52 31.89 -13.43
N GLN A 146 -0.73 31.84 -13.85
CA GLN A 146 -1.46 30.58 -13.98
C GLN A 146 -0.77 29.61 -14.94
N ARG A 147 -0.36 30.09 -16.12
CA ARG A 147 0.34 29.26 -17.10
C ARG A 147 1.65 28.69 -16.54
N LYS A 148 2.41 29.52 -15.82
CA LYS A 148 3.64 29.08 -15.15
C LYS A 148 3.35 28.01 -14.10
N CYS A 149 2.32 28.20 -13.26
CA CYS A 149 1.90 27.22 -12.28
C CYS A 149 1.44 25.90 -12.92
N ILE A 150 0.74 25.94 -14.04
CA ILE A 150 0.35 24.75 -14.81
C ILE A 150 1.60 23.98 -15.29
N GLU A 151 2.57 24.66 -15.89
CA GLU A 151 3.78 23.99 -16.39
C GLU A 151 4.63 23.41 -15.24
N GLU A 152 4.79 24.13 -14.15
CA GLU A 152 5.44 23.60 -12.94
C GLU A 152 4.67 22.39 -12.39
N GLY A 153 3.34 22.47 -12.35
CA GLY A 153 2.46 21.39 -11.91
C GLY A 153 2.54 20.14 -12.80
N LYS A 154 2.65 20.30 -14.13
CA LYS A 154 2.90 19.20 -15.05
C LYS A 154 4.23 18.49 -14.76
N ILE A 155 5.29 19.24 -14.48
CA ILE A 155 6.59 18.66 -14.14
C ILE A 155 6.49 17.85 -12.84
N LEU A 156 5.85 18.41 -11.82
CA LEU A 156 5.61 17.70 -10.56
C LEU A 156 4.74 16.46 -10.74
N PHE A 157 3.66 16.56 -11.52
CA PHE A 157 2.79 15.43 -11.87
C PHE A 157 3.58 14.30 -12.57
N GLN A 158 4.41 14.64 -13.56
CA GLN A 158 5.26 13.66 -14.24
C GLN A 158 6.27 13.01 -13.29
N THR A 159 6.72 13.72 -12.27
CA THR A 159 7.70 13.23 -11.31
C THR A 159 7.07 12.29 -10.27
N TYR A 160 5.94 12.70 -9.68
CA TYR A 160 5.37 12.02 -8.51
C TYR A 160 4.14 11.16 -8.84
N CYS A 161 3.31 11.56 -9.80
CA CYS A 161 2.00 10.97 -10.06
C CYS A 161 1.99 9.99 -11.24
N ARG A 162 2.81 10.27 -12.28
CA ARG A 162 2.91 9.46 -13.49
C ARG A 162 3.11 7.96 -13.26
N PRO A 163 3.92 7.50 -12.29
CA PRO A 163 4.14 6.06 -12.08
C PRO A 163 2.84 5.27 -11.90
N CYS A 164 1.82 5.90 -11.33
CA CYS A 164 0.50 5.30 -11.13
C CYS A 164 -0.53 5.80 -12.14
N HIS A 165 -0.62 7.13 -12.35
CA HIS A 165 -1.68 7.77 -13.13
C HIS A 165 -1.39 7.88 -14.63
N GLY A 166 -0.18 7.52 -15.09
CA GLY A 166 0.22 7.62 -16.50
C GLY A 166 0.64 9.03 -16.91
N SER A 167 1.42 9.13 -17.99
CA SER A 167 1.94 10.42 -18.48
C SER A 167 0.86 11.33 -19.05
N LYS A 168 -0.27 10.75 -19.46
CA LYS A 168 -1.45 11.44 -20.00
C LYS A 168 -2.58 11.57 -19.01
N ALA A 169 -2.33 11.24 -17.73
CA ALA A 169 -3.36 11.20 -16.68
C ALA A 169 -4.52 10.22 -17.00
N ASP A 170 -4.24 9.16 -17.74
CA ASP A 170 -5.20 8.15 -18.23
C ASP A 170 -5.33 6.92 -17.31
N GLY A 171 -4.68 6.94 -16.14
CA GLY A 171 -4.67 5.82 -15.19
C GLY A 171 -3.82 4.63 -15.62
N ASN A 172 -3.02 4.75 -16.71
CA ASN A 172 -2.21 3.67 -17.28
C ASN A 172 -0.71 3.85 -16.98
N GLY A 173 -0.37 4.24 -15.77
CA GLY A 173 1.02 4.25 -15.32
C GLY A 173 1.63 2.85 -15.21
N PRO A 174 2.98 2.73 -15.21
CA PRO A 174 3.65 1.43 -15.14
C PRO A 174 3.27 0.60 -13.91
N PHE A 175 2.84 1.23 -12.82
CA PHE A 175 2.40 0.52 -11.61
C PHE A 175 0.89 0.27 -11.54
N SER A 176 0.10 0.79 -12.48
CA SER A 176 -1.37 0.76 -12.44
C SER A 176 -1.95 -0.65 -12.30
N ASN A 177 -1.34 -1.64 -12.96
CA ASN A 177 -1.79 -3.04 -12.93
C ASN A 177 -1.44 -3.78 -11.63
N SER A 178 -0.61 -3.19 -10.77
CA SER A 178 -0.21 -3.80 -9.49
C SER A 178 -1.19 -3.51 -8.36
N PHE A 179 -2.18 -2.65 -8.59
CA PHE A 179 -3.17 -2.27 -7.59
C PHE A 179 -4.49 -3.00 -7.81
N ARG A 180 -5.13 -3.40 -6.72
CA ARG A 180 -6.46 -4.01 -6.76
C ARG A 180 -7.51 -3.03 -7.33
N LEU A 181 -7.46 -1.78 -6.88
CA LEU A 181 -8.16 -0.67 -7.48
C LEU A 181 -7.15 0.11 -8.32
N ARG A 182 -7.34 0.06 -9.63
CA ARG A 182 -6.47 0.80 -10.55
C ARG A 182 -6.61 2.31 -10.33
N PRO A 183 -5.54 3.07 -10.55
CA PRO A 183 -5.64 4.53 -10.61
C PRO A 183 -6.73 4.96 -11.57
N ILE A 184 -7.50 5.95 -11.15
CA ILE A 184 -8.62 6.46 -11.95
C ILE A 184 -8.10 7.14 -13.22
N ASN A 185 -8.85 7.03 -14.30
CA ASN A 185 -8.60 7.76 -15.54
C ASN A 185 -9.15 9.19 -15.42
N PHE A 186 -8.28 10.18 -15.36
CA PHE A 186 -8.66 11.58 -15.22
C PHE A 186 -9.18 12.21 -16.52
N GLN A 187 -8.91 11.60 -17.68
CA GLN A 187 -9.46 12.03 -18.96
C GLN A 187 -10.96 11.73 -19.10
N ASP A 188 -11.48 10.82 -18.27
CA ASP A 188 -12.92 10.54 -18.25
C ASP A 188 -13.65 11.70 -17.55
N PRO A 189 -14.58 12.39 -18.23
CA PRO A 189 -15.34 13.50 -17.64
C PRO A 189 -16.14 13.12 -16.39
N GLY A 190 -16.43 11.84 -16.20
CA GLY A 190 -17.10 11.31 -14.99
C GLY A 190 -16.19 11.22 -13.76
N THR A 191 -14.94 11.65 -13.85
CA THR A 191 -13.96 11.53 -12.78
C THR A 191 -13.62 12.89 -12.15
N ILE A 192 -12.38 13.39 -12.33
CA ILE A 192 -11.95 14.63 -11.66
C ILE A 192 -12.74 15.87 -12.07
N ALA A 193 -13.33 15.90 -13.27
CA ALA A 193 -14.20 17.01 -13.70
C ALA A 193 -15.48 17.15 -12.85
N THR A 194 -15.85 16.12 -12.10
CA THR A 194 -17.04 16.12 -11.22
C THR A 194 -16.75 16.61 -9.81
N VAL A 195 -15.48 16.82 -9.46
CA VAL A 195 -15.03 17.22 -8.11
C VAL A 195 -14.39 18.61 -8.13
N VAL A 196 -14.34 19.22 -6.97
CA VAL A 196 -13.75 20.54 -6.73
C VAL A 196 -12.26 20.41 -6.36
N ASP A 197 -11.48 21.47 -6.60
CA ASP A 197 -10.03 21.47 -6.38
C ASP A 197 -9.62 21.07 -4.95
N ASN A 198 -10.36 21.53 -3.92
CA ASN A 198 -10.06 21.20 -2.53
C ASN A 198 -10.27 19.72 -2.20
N TYR A 199 -11.19 19.04 -2.90
CA TYR A 199 -11.32 17.59 -2.79
C TYR A 199 -10.08 16.88 -3.34
N VAL A 200 -9.59 17.29 -4.50
CA VAL A 200 -8.37 16.72 -5.10
C VAL A 200 -7.16 17.01 -4.21
N PHE A 201 -7.09 18.22 -3.65
CA PHE A 201 -6.06 18.61 -2.70
C PHE A 201 -6.03 17.68 -1.47
N TRP A 202 -7.18 17.46 -0.85
CA TRP A 202 -7.31 16.50 0.25
C TRP A 202 -6.84 15.10 -0.15
N ARG A 203 -7.26 14.62 -1.33
CA ARG A 203 -6.89 13.29 -1.81
C ARG A 203 -5.40 13.13 -2.05
N ILE A 204 -4.72 14.14 -2.58
CA ILE A 204 -3.28 14.13 -2.75
C ILE A 204 -2.59 14.19 -1.39
N LYS A 205 -3.01 15.12 -0.54
CA LYS A 205 -2.37 15.36 0.75
C LYS A 205 -2.45 14.15 1.67
N GLU A 206 -3.63 13.58 1.86
CA GLU A 206 -3.87 12.50 2.83
C GLU A 206 -3.84 11.08 2.22
N GLY A 207 -4.03 10.96 0.92
CA GLY A 207 -3.98 9.67 0.22
C GLY A 207 -5.08 8.70 0.64
N GLY A 208 -4.85 7.41 0.37
CA GLY A 208 -5.72 6.31 0.82
C GLY A 208 -5.82 6.19 2.34
N PRO A 209 -4.70 6.30 3.09
CA PRO A 209 -4.74 6.26 4.55
C PRO A 209 -5.57 7.37 5.20
N GLY A 210 -5.74 8.51 4.53
CA GLY A 210 -6.53 9.65 5.01
C GLY A 210 -8.02 9.56 4.73
N LEU A 211 -8.50 8.45 4.15
CA LEU A 211 -9.93 8.23 3.95
C LEU A 211 -10.63 7.99 5.29
N PRO A 212 -11.80 8.60 5.53
CA PRO A 212 -12.64 8.30 6.68
C PRO A 212 -13.01 6.81 6.74
N SER A 213 -13.30 6.30 7.93
CA SER A 213 -13.71 4.92 8.14
C SER A 213 -14.96 4.52 7.33
N GLU A 214 -15.83 5.47 7.10
CA GLU A 214 -17.05 5.33 6.30
C GLU A 214 -16.74 5.14 4.80
N SER A 215 -15.55 5.56 4.38
CA SER A 215 -15.06 5.37 3.00
C SER A 215 -14.48 3.99 2.75
N THR A 216 -14.26 3.17 3.79
CA THR A 216 -13.97 1.76 3.61
C THR A 216 -15.26 1.07 3.14
N PRO A 217 -15.26 0.46 1.98
CA PRO A 217 -14.24 -0.40 1.39
C PRO A 217 -13.38 0.27 0.30
N TRP A 218 -13.23 1.53 0.28
CA TRP A 218 -12.39 2.24 -0.69
C TRP A 218 -10.91 1.97 -0.38
N ASP A 219 -10.47 0.85 -0.85
CA ASP A 219 -9.13 0.31 -0.67
C ASP A 219 -8.15 1.05 -1.62
N SER A 220 -7.98 2.33 -1.35
CA SER A 220 -7.11 3.17 -2.16
C SER A 220 -5.65 2.94 -1.76
N ALA A 221 -4.83 2.58 -2.75
CA ALA A 221 -3.39 2.45 -2.58
C ALA A 221 -2.64 3.78 -2.81
N MET A 222 -3.35 4.88 -3.02
CA MET A 222 -2.74 6.19 -3.19
C MET A 222 -1.96 6.57 -1.94
N PRO A 223 -0.66 6.88 -2.03
CA PRO A 223 0.12 7.31 -0.88
C PRO A 223 -0.32 8.70 -0.40
N SER A 224 -0.08 9.00 0.88
CA SER A 224 -0.17 10.35 1.41
C SER A 224 1.08 11.13 0.99
N TRP A 225 0.90 12.33 0.44
CA TRP A 225 1.98 13.18 -0.04
C TRP A 225 2.29 14.37 0.86
N LYS A 226 1.63 14.51 2.01
CA LYS A 226 1.77 15.65 2.92
C LYS A 226 3.19 15.86 3.46
N ASP A 227 3.97 14.78 3.55
CA ASP A 227 5.33 14.82 4.06
C ASP A 227 6.37 15.01 2.95
N ASP A 228 5.99 14.82 1.68
CA ASP A 228 6.88 14.90 0.51
C ASP A 228 6.68 16.17 -0.31
N LEU A 229 5.45 16.73 -0.32
CA LEU A 229 5.06 17.88 -1.11
C LEU A 229 4.52 19.01 -0.22
N LYS A 230 4.89 20.23 -0.57
CA LYS A 230 4.32 21.44 0.03
C LYS A 230 2.92 21.70 -0.53
N ASP A 231 2.10 22.40 0.25
CA ASP A 231 0.73 22.75 -0.16
C ASP A 231 0.69 23.48 -1.51
N ASP A 232 1.63 24.41 -1.75
CA ASP A 232 1.75 25.12 -3.04
C ASP A 232 2.08 24.18 -4.20
N GLU A 233 2.90 23.16 -3.97
CA GLU A 233 3.24 22.16 -4.98
C GLU A 233 2.04 21.29 -5.31
N ILE A 234 1.25 20.90 -4.29
CA ILE A 234 0.00 20.16 -4.48
C ILE A 234 -1.00 20.98 -5.31
N TRP A 235 -1.18 22.27 -5.00
CA TRP A 235 -2.05 23.13 -5.77
C TRP A 235 -1.63 23.28 -7.24
N LYS A 236 -0.33 23.37 -7.50
CA LYS A 236 0.22 23.39 -8.87
C LYS A 236 0.03 22.04 -9.57
N ILE A 237 0.24 20.91 -8.87
CA ILE A 237 -0.02 19.57 -9.41
C ILE A 237 -1.47 19.47 -9.89
N ILE A 238 -2.43 19.94 -9.10
CA ILE A 238 -3.85 19.94 -9.46
C ILE A 238 -4.07 20.70 -10.77
N MET A 239 -3.50 21.90 -10.92
CA MET A 239 -3.62 22.67 -12.16
C MET A 239 -3.00 21.93 -13.36
N GLY A 240 -1.81 21.33 -13.17
CA GLY A 240 -1.12 20.56 -14.20
C GLY A 240 -1.83 19.26 -14.57
N GLU A 241 -2.46 18.60 -13.59
CA GLU A 241 -3.25 17.38 -13.76
C GLU A 241 -4.49 17.63 -14.60
N TYR A 242 -5.28 18.66 -14.27
CA TYR A 242 -6.46 19.05 -15.04
C TYR A 242 -6.11 19.44 -16.47
N ASP A 243 -5.04 20.19 -16.66
CA ASP A 243 -4.57 20.58 -18.01
C ASP A 243 -4.07 19.37 -18.80
N THR A 244 -3.33 18.45 -18.16
CA THR A 244 -2.86 17.20 -18.79
C THR A 244 -4.02 16.29 -19.17
N ALA A 245 -5.05 16.21 -18.34
CA ALA A 245 -6.26 15.44 -18.60
C ALA A 245 -7.17 16.08 -19.64
N GLY A 246 -7.04 17.38 -19.89
CA GLY A 246 -7.89 18.14 -20.81
C GLY A 246 -9.30 18.41 -20.28
N VAL A 247 -9.47 18.45 -18.98
CA VAL A 247 -10.75 18.70 -18.30
C VAL A 247 -10.65 19.88 -17.32
N MET A 248 -11.79 20.39 -16.90
CA MET A 248 -11.86 21.49 -15.92
C MET A 248 -12.49 20.98 -14.62
N PRO A 249 -12.09 21.51 -13.45
CA PRO A 249 -12.71 21.16 -12.18
C PRO A 249 -14.16 21.66 -12.12
N ARG A 250 -14.97 20.95 -11.34
CA ARG A 250 -16.30 21.45 -10.98
C ARG A 250 -16.14 22.77 -10.23
N GLN A 251 -16.92 23.75 -10.63
CA GLN A 251 -16.99 25.01 -9.91
C GLN A 251 -17.93 24.86 -8.71
N THR A 252 -17.51 25.36 -7.55
CA THR A 252 -18.42 25.51 -6.39
C THR A 252 -19.46 26.55 -6.76
N GLU A 253 -20.74 26.18 -6.71
CA GLU A 253 -21.83 27.15 -6.76
C GLU A 253 -21.66 28.05 -5.54
N LYS A 254 -21.45 29.35 -5.77
CA LYS A 254 -21.54 30.32 -4.68
C LYS A 254 -23.04 30.38 -4.35
N LEU A 255 -23.40 29.77 -3.22
CA LEU A 255 -24.71 30.00 -2.61
C LEU A 255 -24.73 31.49 -2.20
N GLU A 256 -25.47 32.28 -2.96
CA GLU A 256 -25.78 33.67 -2.62
C GLU A 256 -26.68 33.75 -1.36
#